data_15e658bf63050fb3d5c4e02aebe94903
#
_entry.id   15e658bf63050fb3d5c4e02aebe94903
#
_cell.length_a   1.000
_cell.length_b   1.000
_cell.length_c   1.000
_cell.angle_alpha   90.00
_cell.angle_beta   90.00
_cell.angle_gamma   90.00
#
_symmetry.space_group_name_H-M   'P 1'
#
loop_
_entity.id
_entity.type
_entity.pdbx_description
1 polymer ?
#
loop_
_entity_poly.entity_id
_entity_poly.type
_entity_poly.pdbx_seq_one_letter_code
_entity_poly.pdbx_strand_id
1 'polypeptide(L)'
;MTKPSFYVTTPIYYPSGNLHIGHTYTTVAADAIARFKRFCGYDVKFLTGTDEHGEKIQKTAKEKGMTEIEYLDGMIADIQKLWKTMDISYDDFIRTTEDRHKVIIHKIFTKLYEQGDIYKGAYEGKYCTPCESFWTESQLLQGNKCPDCGRDTYDA
;
A
#
# COMPACT_ATOMS: atom_id res chain seq x y z
N MET A 1 -21.22 -29.76 9.87
CA MET A 1 -20.25 -29.01 10.68
C MET A 1 -19.77 -27.82 9.87
N THR A 2 -19.75 -26.63 10.44
CA THR A 2 -19.21 -25.43 9.79
C THR A 2 -17.68 -25.57 9.69
N LYS A 3 -17.10 -25.22 8.54
CA LYS A 3 -15.64 -25.19 8.38
C LYS A 3 -15.04 -24.11 9.27
N PRO A 4 -13.89 -24.34 9.90
CA PRO A 4 -13.19 -23.28 10.62
C PRO A 4 -12.72 -22.20 9.63
N SER A 5 -12.84 -20.91 10.00
CA SER A 5 -12.43 -19.79 9.17
C SER A 5 -10.92 -19.51 9.30
N PHE A 6 -10.31 -19.09 8.19
CA PHE A 6 -8.92 -18.64 8.16
C PHE A 6 -8.79 -17.41 7.25
N TYR A 7 -8.19 -16.35 7.78
CA TYR A 7 -7.93 -15.13 7.02
C TYR A 7 -6.43 -14.90 6.90
N VAL A 8 -5.98 -14.60 5.68
CA VAL A 8 -4.60 -14.23 5.37
C VAL A 8 -4.57 -13.07 4.39
N THR A 9 -3.63 -12.16 4.59
CA THR A 9 -3.42 -11.02 3.70
C THR A 9 -1.93 -10.83 3.40
N THR A 10 -1.63 -10.31 2.22
CA THR A 10 -0.32 -9.71 1.94
C THR A 10 -0.29 -8.26 2.46
N PRO A 11 0.88 -7.61 2.54
CA PRO A 11 0.95 -6.16 2.47
C PRO A 11 0.22 -5.67 1.21
N ILE A 12 -0.40 -4.49 1.27
CA ILE A 12 -0.88 -3.82 0.07
C ILE A 12 0.29 -3.15 -0.64
N TYR A 13 0.45 -3.40 -1.93
CA TYR A 13 1.63 -2.96 -2.67
C TYR A 13 1.48 -1.54 -3.18
N TYR A 14 2.56 -0.75 -3.06
CA TYR A 14 2.59 0.64 -3.52
C TYR A 14 2.88 0.68 -5.03
N PRO A 15 1.92 1.12 -5.87
CA PRO A 15 2.03 1.06 -7.33
C PRO A 15 2.83 2.25 -7.90
N SER A 16 3.99 2.55 -7.33
CA SER A 16 4.88 3.63 -7.78
C SER A 16 5.93 3.18 -8.81
N GLY A 17 5.94 1.90 -9.16
CA GLY A 17 6.85 1.28 -10.11
C GLY A 17 6.58 -0.22 -10.26
N ASN A 18 7.36 -0.87 -11.11
CA ASN A 18 7.20 -2.31 -11.34
C ASN A 18 7.48 -3.12 -10.07
N LEU A 19 6.68 -4.16 -9.85
CA LEU A 19 6.93 -5.10 -8.78
C LEU A 19 8.24 -5.87 -9.04
N HIS A 20 8.92 -6.23 -7.96
CA HIS A 20 10.14 -7.02 -7.98
C HIS A 20 9.98 -8.31 -7.18
N ILE A 21 10.99 -9.16 -7.18
CA ILE A 21 10.97 -10.49 -6.56
C ILE A 21 10.58 -10.46 -5.07
N GLY A 22 10.86 -9.38 -4.33
CA GLY A 22 10.43 -9.24 -2.93
C GLY A 22 8.90 -9.23 -2.78
N HIS A 23 8.18 -8.57 -3.70
CA HIS A 23 6.72 -8.57 -3.71
C HIS A 23 6.16 -9.96 -4.05
N THR A 24 6.75 -10.64 -5.03
CA THR A 24 6.33 -12.00 -5.40
C THR A 24 6.60 -13.00 -4.30
N TYR A 25 7.72 -12.86 -3.57
CA TYR A 25 8.04 -13.71 -2.43
C TYR A 25 6.97 -13.69 -1.35
N THR A 26 6.56 -12.49 -0.91
CA THR A 26 5.51 -12.35 0.13
C THR A 26 4.16 -12.87 -0.35
N THR A 27 3.81 -12.61 -1.61
CA THR A 27 2.54 -13.07 -2.20
C THR A 27 2.50 -14.60 -2.33
N VAL A 28 3.57 -15.23 -2.80
CA VAL A 28 3.67 -16.69 -2.90
C VAL A 28 3.63 -17.35 -1.53
N ALA A 29 4.28 -16.76 -0.52
CA ALA A 29 4.23 -17.29 0.85
C ALA A 29 2.79 -17.27 1.40
N ALA A 30 2.06 -16.17 1.21
CA ALA A 30 0.65 -16.06 1.62
C ALA A 30 -0.24 -17.05 0.84
N ASP A 31 -0.02 -17.19 -0.47
CA ASP A 31 -0.75 -18.12 -1.32
C ASP A 31 -0.52 -19.58 -0.90
N ALA A 32 0.72 -19.95 -0.60
CA ALA A 32 1.05 -21.30 -0.11
C ALA A 32 0.30 -21.62 1.20
N ILE A 33 0.23 -20.66 2.14
CA ILE A 33 -0.52 -20.80 3.39
C ILE A 33 -2.02 -20.91 3.10
N ALA A 34 -2.57 -20.08 2.23
CA ALA A 34 -3.98 -20.10 1.85
C ALA A 34 -4.37 -21.44 1.24
N ARG A 35 -3.58 -21.96 0.28
CA ARG A 35 -3.78 -23.27 -0.35
C ARG A 35 -3.69 -24.40 0.66
N PHE A 36 -2.69 -24.38 1.54
CA PHE A 36 -2.55 -25.37 2.59
C PHE A 36 -3.76 -25.39 3.53
N LYS A 37 -4.25 -24.23 3.95
CA LYS A 37 -5.45 -24.15 4.81
C LYS A 37 -6.71 -24.63 4.10
N ARG A 38 -6.89 -24.31 2.82
CA ARG A 38 -7.99 -24.86 2.00
C ARG A 38 -7.90 -26.39 1.92
N PHE A 39 -6.69 -26.93 1.70
CA PHE A 39 -6.45 -28.37 1.70
C PHE A 39 -6.80 -29.03 3.04
N CYS A 40 -6.52 -28.35 4.16
CA CYS A 40 -6.92 -28.79 5.50
C CYS A 40 -8.43 -28.61 5.81
N GLY A 41 -9.24 -28.17 4.84
CA GLY A 41 -10.70 -28.07 5.00
C GLY A 41 -11.19 -26.76 5.64
N TYR A 42 -10.34 -25.73 5.76
CA TYR A 42 -10.74 -24.41 6.24
C TYR A 42 -11.54 -23.63 5.18
N ASP A 43 -12.41 -22.75 5.65
CA ASP A 43 -12.98 -21.66 4.86
C ASP A 43 -12.00 -20.49 4.86
N VAL A 44 -11.32 -20.27 3.73
CA VAL A 44 -10.19 -19.33 3.63
C VAL A 44 -10.61 -18.09 2.87
N LYS A 45 -10.29 -16.91 3.45
CA LYS A 45 -10.30 -15.62 2.77
C LYS A 45 -8.85 -15.14 2.62
N PHE A 46 -8.37 -15.03 1.37
CA PHE A 46 -7.05 -14.49 1.04
C PHE A 46 -7.21 -13.14 0.34
N LEU A 47 -6.75 -12.07 0.99
CA LEU A 47 -6.79 -10.69 0.51
C LEU A 47 -5.39 -10.22 0.09
N THR A 48 -5.31 -9.60 -1.07
CA THR A 48 -4.17 -8.78 -1.51
C THR A 48 -4.68 -7.45 -2.06
N GLY A 49 -3.79 -6.55 -2.48
CA GLY A 49 -4.24 -5.27 -3.02
C GLY A 49 -3.13 -4.26 -3.20
N THR A 50 -3.53 -2.99 -3.39
CA THR A 50 -2.64 -1.87 -3.65
C THR A 50 -2.93 -0.68 -2.75
N ASP A 51 -1.86 0.00 -2.30
CA ASP A 51 -1.89 1.30 -1.62
C ASP A 51 -1.70 2.41 -2.66
N GLU A 52 -2.79 3.15 -2.93
CA GLU A 52 -2.92 3.97 -4.14
C GLU A 52 -2.86 5.48 -3.87
N HIS A 53 -2.52 5.91 -2.67
CA HIS A 53 -2.40 7.31 -2.31
C HIS A 53 -0.94 7.72 -2.10
N GLY A 54 -0.61 8.98 -2.35
CA GLY A 54 0.70 9.56 -2.07
C GLY A 54 1.23 10.51 -3.14
N GLU A 55 2.08 11.43 -2.72
CA GLU A 55 2.67 12.47 -3.58
C GLU A 55 3.48 11.89 -4.76
N LYS A 56 4.14 10.77 -4.53
CA LYS A 56 4.95 10.08 -5.54
C LYS A 56 4.12 9.61 -6.72
N ILE A 57 2.92 9.07 -6.46
CA ILE A 57 1.98 8.65 -7.51
C ILE A 57 1.51 9.86 -8.31
N GLN A 58 1.11 10.94 -7.62
CA GLN A 58 0.68 12.18 -8.26
C GLN A 58 1.74 12.77 -9.18
N LYS A 59 3.00 12.85 -8.71
CA LYS A 59 4.12 13.33 -9.52
C LYS A 59 4.35 12.47 -10.75
N THR A 60 4.36 11.14 -10.58
CA THR A 60 4.60 10.21 -11.69
C THR A 60 3.47 10.26 -12.74
N ALA A 61 2.22 10.35 -12.30
CA ALA A 61 1.07 10.50 -13.22
C ALA A 61 1.18 11.81 -14.01
N LYS A 62 1.48 12.93 -13.32
CA LYS A 62 1.66 14.25 -13.95
C LYS A 62 2.81 14.26 -14.96
N GLU A 63 3.96 13.67 -14.65
CA GLU A 63 5.10 13.53 -15.56
C GLU A 63 4.76 12.75 -16.83
N LYS A 64 3.82 11.79 -16.73
CA LYS A 64 3.32 11.00 -17.86
C LYS A 64 2.14 11.66 -18.59
N GLY A 65 1.66 12.81 -18.13
CA GLY A 65 0.50 13.50 -18.70
C GLY A 65 -0.82 12.76 -18.52
N MET A 66 -0.94 11.96 -17.45
CA MET A 66 -2.10 11.15 -17.11
C MET A 66 -2.75 11.64 -15.81
N THR A 67 -4.01 11.31 -15.60
CA THR A 67 -4.62 11.39 -14.27
C THR A 67 -4.05 10.29 -13.36
N GLU A 68 -4.14 10.48 -12.03
CA GLU A 68 -3.69 9.47 -11.06
C GLU A 68 -4.41 8.14 -11.27
N ILE A 69 -5.71 8.17 -11.53
CA ILE A 69 -6.52 6.95 -11.73
C ILE A 69 -6.11 6.22 -13.00
N GLU A 70 -5.92 6.92 -14.13
CA GLU A 70 -5.45 6.29 -15.39
C GLU A 70 -4.09 5.62 -15.20
N TYR A 71 -3.16 6.28 -14.50
CA TYR A 71 -1.86 5.72 -14.19
C TYR A 71 -1.97 4.47 -13.32
N LEU A 72 -2.78 4.54 -12.26
CA LEU A 72 -3.02 3.44 -11.33
C LEU A 72 -3.68 2.24 -12.01
N ASP A 73 -4.69 2.47 -12.86
CA ASP A 73 -5.39 1.40 -13.57
C ASP A 73 -4.43 0.59 -14.47
N GLY A 74 -3.48 1.26 -15.12
CA GLY A 74 -2.43 0.60 -15.88
C GLY A 74 -1.52 -0.25 -15.00
N MET A 75 -1.04 0.30 -13.87
CA MET A 75 -0.18 -0.42 -12.93
C MET A 75 -0.87 -1.64 -12.31
N ILE A 76 -2.15 -1.50 -11.96
CA ILE A 76 -2.94 -2.58 -11.35
C ILE A 76 -3.20 -3.71 -12.35
N ALA A 77 -3.47 -3.38 -13.61
CA ALA A 77 -3.61 -4.37 -14.66
C ALA A 77 -2.33 -5.23 -14.80
N ASP A 78 -1.15 -4.62 -14.72
CA ASP A 78 0.14 -5.33 -14.76
C ASP A 78 0.35 -6.21 -13.52
N ILE A 79 0.01 -5.71 -12.33
CA ILE A 79 0.07 -6.46 -11.07
C ILE A 79 -0.86 -7.69 -11.14
N GLN A 80 -2.10 -7.50 -11.54
CA GLN A 80 -3.07 -8.60 -11.66
C GLN A 80 -2.65 -9.63 -12.71
N LYS A 81 -2.07 -9.17 -13.84
CA LYS A 81 -1.49 -10.06 -14.85
C LYS A 81 -0.33 -10.88 -14.29
N LEU A 82 0.54 -10.27 -13.46
CA LEU A 82 1.62 -10.99 -12.79
C LEU A 82 1.06 -12.06 -11.84
N TRP A 83 0.08 -11.71 -10.98
CA TRP A 83 -0.54 -12.68 -10.08
C TRP A 83 -1.23 -13.82 -10.83
N LYS A 84 -1.88 -13.52 -11.95
CA LYS A 84 -2.46 -14.55 -12.82
C LYS A 84 -1.39 -15.48 -13.42
N THR A 85 -0.26 -14.92 -13.87
CA THR A 85 0.86 -15.69 -14.42
C THR A 85 1.48 -16.61 -13.37
N MET A 86 1.48 -16.19 -12.10
CA MET A 86 2.00 -16.97 -10.96
C MET A 86 0.94 -17.87 -10.32
N ASP A 87 -0.27 -17.94 -10.88
CA ASP A 87 -1.39 -18.73 -10.36
C ASP A 87 -1.72 -18.42 -8.88
N ILE A 88 -1.65 -17.14 -8.48
CA ILE A 88 -1.97 -16.71 -7.11
C ILE A 88 -3.49 -16.81 -6.88
N SER A 89 -3.87 -17.52 -5.82
CA SER A 89 -5.25 -17.88 -5.52
C SER A 89 -5.97 -16.94 -4.55
N TYR A 90 -5.72 -15.62 -4.66
CA TYR A 90 -6.43 -14.64 -3.83
C TYR A 90 -7.94 -14.63 -4.11
N ASP A 91 -8.72 -14.39 -3.06
CA ASP A 91 -10.19 -14.30 -3.16
C ASP A 91 -10.66 -12.88 -3.44
N ASP A 92 -9.86 -11.89 -3.05
CA ASP A 92 -10.21 -10.48 -3.19
C ASP A 92 -8.96 -9.61 -3.39
N PHE A 93 -9.11 -8.58 -4.20
CA PHE A 93 -8.08 -7.58 -4.47
C PHE A 93 -8.63 -6.20 -4.07
N ILE A 94 -8.09 -5.62 -3.01
CA ILE A 94 -8.52 -4.31 -2.51
C ILE A 94 -7.67 -3.18 -3.09
N ARG A 95 -8.33 -2.13 -3.54
CA ARG A 95 -7.70 -0.87 -3.91
C ARG A 95 -8.08 0.18 -2.88
N THR A 96 -7.11 0.94 -2.36
CA THR A 96 -7.41 2.00 -1.38
C THR A 96 -8.20 3.15 -1.98
N THR A 97 -8.27 3.27 -3.31
CA THR A 97 -9.12 4.21 -4.04
C THR A 97 -10.56 3.75 -4.23
N GLU A 98 -10.90 2.49 -3.95
CA GLU A 98 -12.27 1.98 -4.08
C GLU A 98 -13.21 2.58 -3.02
N ASP A 99 -14.46 2.83 -3.41
CA ASP A 99 -15.46 3.38 -2.50
C ASP A 99 -15.75 2.48 -1.31
N ARG A 100 -15.73 1.14 -1.50
CA ARG A 100 -15.89 0.18 -0.40
C ARG A 100 -14.82 0.32 0.68
N HIS A 101 -13.58 0.71 0.32
CA HIS A 101 -12.50 1.01 1.27
C HIS A 101 -12.74 2.39 1.92
N LYS A 102 -12.94 3.43 1.10
CA LYS A 102 -13.12 4.82 1.58
C LYS A 102 -14.25 4.94 2.60
N VAL A 103 -15.40 4.32 2.33
CA VAL A 103 -16.56 4.35 3.25
C VAL A 103 -16.21 3.82 4.63
N ILE A 104 -15.44 2.74 4.71
CA ILE A 104 -15.03 2.15 5.99
C ILE A 104 -14.01 3.05 6.69
N ILE A 105 -13.02 3.58 5.95
CA ILE A 105 -12.01 4.50 6.50
C ILE A 105 -12.68 5.76 7.05
N HIS A 106 -13.60 6.38 6.30
CA HIS A 106 -14.34 7.56 6.75
C HIS A 106 -15.10 7.26 8.06
N LYS A 107 -15.77 6.11 8.13
CA LYS A 107 -16.53 5.72 9.33
C LYS A 107 -15.64 5.55 10.56
N ILE A 108 -14.50 4.88 10.41
CA ILE A 108 -13.55 4.67 11.49
C ILE A 108 -12.89 5.99 11.90
N PHE A 109 -12.43 6.78 10.93
CA PHE A 109 -11.78 8.07 11.17
C PHE A 109 -12.72 9.04 11.89
N THR A 110 -13.98 9.17 11.43
CA THR A 110 -14.98 10.03 12.06
C THR A 110 -15.23 9.63 13.51
N LYS A 111 -15.36 8.32 13.76
CA LYS A 111 -15.53 7.82 15.14
C LYS A 111 -14.37 8.21 16.04
N LEU A 112 -13.13 8.03 15.60
CA LEU A 112 -11.94 8.38 16.38
C LEU A 112 -11.79 9.90 16.56
N TYR A 113 -12.16 10.69 15.55
CA TYR A 113 -12.19 12.14 15.64
C TYR A 113 -13.22 12.63 16.66
N GLU A 114 -14.45 12.09 16.63
CA GLU A 114 -15.53 12.43 17.58
C GLU A 114 -15.20 11.99 19.03
N GLN A 115 -14.39 10.94 19.21
CA GLN A 115 -13.90 10.50 20.50
C GLN A 115 -12.74 11.36 21.04
N GLY A 116 -12.14 12.24 20.20
CA GLY A 116 -11.00 13.07 20.57
C GLY A 116 -9.63 12.38 20.44
N ASP A 117 -9.59 11.15 19.91
CA ASP A 117 -8.33 10.41 19.68
C ASP A 117 -7.54 10.97 18.50
N ILE A 118 -8.24 11.64 17.57
CA ILE A 118 -7.65 12.33 16.42
C ILE A 118 -7.93 13.81 16.51
N TYR A 119 -6.91 14.63 16.33
CA TYR A 119 -7.01 16.09 16.29
C TYR A 119 -6.14 16.66 15.18
N LYS A 120 -6.48 17.86 14.70
CA LYS A 120 -5.69 18.59 13.71
C LYS A 120 -4.51 19.27 14.41
N GLY A 121 -3.30 18.88 14.03
CA GLY A 121 -2.05 19.50 14.46
C GLY A 121 -1.26 20.03 13.27
N ALA A 122 -0.14 20.71 13.56
CA ALA A 122 0.89 21.05 12.59
C ALA A 122 2.18 20.32 12.98
N TYR A 123 2.91 19.88 11.97
CA TYR A 123 4.24 19.33 12.12
C TYR A 123 5.13 19.94 11.06
N GLU A 124 6.27 20.47 11.47
CA GLU A 124 7.26 21.08 10.57
C GLU A 124 8.55 20.26 10.64
N GLY A 125 9.16 20.02 9.51
CA GLY A 125 10.41 19.28 9.43
C GLY A 125 10.97 19.21 8.01
N LYS A 126 12.09 18.53 7.86
CA LYS A 126 12.70 18.27 6.55
C LYS A 126 12.06 17.02 5.94
N TYR A 127 11.38 17.18 4.83
CA TYR A 127 10.65 16.09 4.16
C TYR A 127 11.43 15.54 2.96
N CYS A 128 11.45 14.23 2.83
CA CYS A 128 11.99 13.51 1.68
C CYS A 128 10.87 12.83 0.89
N THR A 129 10.49 13.39 -0.26
CA THR A 129 9.43 12.82 -1.11
C THR A 129 9.69 11.38 -1.54
N PRO A 130 10.92 10.97 -1.97
CA PRO A 130 11.14 9.59 -2.37
C PRO A 130 11.00 8.55 -1.26
N CYS A 131 11.28 8.95 0.00
CA CYS A 131 11.12 8.09 1.18
C CYS A 131 9.80 8.32 1.91
N GLU A 132 9.06 9.39 1.56
CA GLU A 132 7.82 9.82 2.20
C GLU A 132 7.98 9.96 3.74
N SER A 133 9.13 10.55 4.15
CA SER A 133 9.53 10.62 5.56
C SER A 133 9.98 12.02 5.96
N PHE A 134 9.60 12.41 7.18
CA PHE A 134 10.09 13.60 7.85
C PHE A 134 11.34 13.28 8.67
N TRP A 135 12.25 14.26 8.71
CA TRP A 135 13.49 14.19 9.46
C TRP A 135 13.70 15.46 10.27
N THR A 136 14.25 15.32 11.46
CA THR A 136 14.76 16.46 12.21
C THR A 136 16.12 16.87 11.65
N GLU A 137 16.53 18.14 11.86
CA GLU A 137 17.84 18.64 11.39
C GLU A 137 19.01 17.76 11.88
N SER A 138 18.92 17.25 13.11
CA SER A 138 19.96 16.38 13.71
C SER A 138 20.07 14.98 13.06
N GLN A 139 19.07 14.56 12.32
CA GLN A 139 19.04 13.26 11.64
C GLN A 139 19.54 13.34 10.21
N LEU A 140 19.61 14.54 9.63
CA LEU A 140 20.03 14.72 8.24
C LEU A 140 21.53 14.44 8.05
N LEU A 141 21.86 13.94 6.86
CA LEU A 141 23.24 13.91 6.40
C LEU A 141 23.71 15.31 6.02
N GLN A 142 25.03 15.48 5.89
CA GLN A 142 25.65 16.75 5.49
C GLN A 142 25.00 17.29 4.19
N GLY A 143 24.66 18.60 4.18
CA GLY A 143 23.99 19.24 3.06
C GLY A 143 22.47 19.00 3.01
N ASN A 144 21.82 18.81 4.16
CA ASN A 144 20.38 18.58 4.28
C ASN A 144 19.87 17.38 3.49
N LYS A 145 20.63 16.31 3.47
CA LYS A 145 20.27 15.10 2.72
C LYS A 145 19.58 14.06 3.60
N CYS A 146 18.63 13.35 2.98
CA CYS A 146 17.91 12.26 3.60
C CYS A 146 18.84 11.14 4.05
N PRO A 147 18.80 10.69 5.32
CA PRO A 147 19.67 9.62 5.80
C PRO A 147 19.43 8.26 5.15
N ASP A 148 18.21 8.00 4.67
CA ASP A 148 17.87 6.71 4.06
C ASP A 148 18.30 6.61 2.59
N CYS A 149 18.14 7.68 1.81
CA CYS A 149 18.37 7.60 0.36
C CYS A 149 19.39 8.58 -0.19
N GLY A 150 19.95 9.48 0.64
CA GLY A 150 20.96 10.48 0.27
C GLY A 150 20.48 11.61 -0.63
N ARG A 151 19.16 11.69 -0.94
CA ARG A 151 18.58 12.76 -1.77
C ARG A 151 18.31 14.01 -0.94
N ASP A 152 18.09 15.12 -1.65
CA ASP A 152 17.77 16.39 -1.01
C ASP A 152 16.41 16.32 -0.30
N THR A 153 16.32 17.00 0.85
CA THR A 153 15.09 17.23 1.60
C THR A 153 14.69 18.69 1.49
N TYR A 154 13.43 19.00 1.75
CA TYR A 154 12.90 20.36 1.76
C TYR A 154 12.04 20.61 3.01
N ASP A 155 11.82 21.88 3.33
CA ASP A 155 10.95 22.28 4.44
C ASP A 155 9.48 22.00 4.07
N ALA A 156 8.75 21.30 4.95
CA ALA A 156 7.35 20.93 4.76
C ALA A 156 6.58 20.96 6.10
#